data_79500215e62cb7c14ebdbfc971fa9784
#
_entry.id   79500215e62cb7c14ebdbfc971fa9784
#
_cell.length_a   1.000
_cell.length_b   1.000
_cell.length_c   1.000
_cell.angle_alpha   90.00
_cell.angle_beta   90.00
_cell.angle_gamma   90.00
#
_symmetry.space_group_name_H-M   'P 1'
#
loop_
_entity.id
_entity.type
_entity.pdbx_description
1 polymer ?
#
loop_
_entity_poly.entity_id
_entity_poly.type
_entity_poly.pdbx_seq_one_letter_code
_entity_poly.pdbx_strand_id
1 'polypeptide(L)'
;MINDEIKGTYDAVKYHSHAFAQASIDRLCAMARVYGLQTPLPDNAKVLEIGCAAGGNIISQAINYPNSSFVGIDLSGEQVKIGNEAIEQSGLKNIKLLQMDATKAPDELGGNEFDYIICHGVYSWVPDFVKKAIFGIGAKLLSPKGVMMVSFNVYPGWKYREPIRDFMRFASREIDYEKDPENKLDLSLAALSFQSAMYRIMPGCKNLPKLKTISECNLNNINEIDSLKKTNRSYLLHEYLEIFNDPCYLVDFVADASDNGLEYIEDIALHYDYSEIANDTVLEFAKNYFKDRIAKDQMFDFLYSTQFRFALLTKEQNKNDLVFNYDEIDKNIKDLHISLATKYEHLRVLTKGLAMERLANALVDAYPNSLSIKEALGLIDKGSLSEHIFDINSALNGGVNFHTKAQKVLKYEVGKTRVIASYKGFIKYLARDKNHILGFVTPQNKSANFCELDYEFLLLLDGKNTKSDIVKKLVEKCQKQGITLKEEKDGKIISYKTVAEQQAYFNKAVDIFAKGLEDYFMFEEF
;
A
#
# COMPACT_ATOMS: atom_id res chain seq x y z
N MET A 1 -13.68 -15.08 23.69
CA MET A 1 -14.35 -13.80 24.04
C MET A 1 -13.81 -12.65 23.17
N ILE A 2 -12.63 -12.07 23.40
CA ILE A 2 -12.14 -10.93 22.59
C ILE A 2 -11.90 -11.28 21.11
N ASN A 3 -11.30 -12.43 20.80
CA ASN A 3 -11.12 -12.86 19.41
C ASN A 3 -12.44 -13.17 18.71
N ASP A 4 -13.47 -13.61 19.43
CA ASP A 4 -14.80 -13.86 18.85
C ASP A 4 -15.51 -12.54 18.56
N GLU A 5 -15.32 -11.51 19.38
CA GLU A 5 -15.86 -10.16 19.15
C GLU A 5 -15.19 -9.48 17.95
N ILE A 6 -13.85 -9.54 17.87
CA ILE A 6 -13.10 -9.05 16.69
C ILE A 6 -13.55 -9.78 15.42
N LYS A 7 -13.68 -11.11 15.47
CA LYS A 7 -14.17 -11.89 14.34
C LYS A 7 -15.59 -11.45 13.93
N GLY A 8 -16.48 -11.21 14.91
CA GLY A 8 -17.85 -10.77 14.67
C GLY A 8 -17.90 -9.46 13.90
N THR A 9 -17.06 -8.47 14.24
CA THR A 9 -17.01 -7.17 13.57
C THR A 9 -16.51 -7.29 12.12
N TYR A 10 -15.48 -8.11 11.85
CA TYR A 10 -14.96 -8.36 10.50
C TYR A 10 -15.89 -9.21 9.63
N ASP A 11 -16.67 -10.11 10.21
CA ASP A 11 -17.68 -10.89 9.48
C ASP A 11 -18.93 -10.02 9.16
N ALA A 12 -19.28 -9.04 10.03
CA ALA A 12 -20.41 -8.12 9.84
C ALA A 12 -20.17 -7.10 8.72
N VAL A 13 -18.95 -6.58 8.62
CA VAL A 13 -18.56 -5.61 7.58
C VAL A 13 -17.44 -6.20 6.74
N LYS A 14 -17.77 -6.60 5.50
CA LYS A 14 -16.78 -7.16 4.58
C LYS A 14 -15.71 -6.13 4.25
N TYR A 15 -14.45 -6.48 4.50
CA TYR A 15 -13.31 -5.65 4.14
C TYR A 15 -13.02 -5.80 2.64
N HIS A 16 -12.89 -4.68 1.94
CA HIS A 16 -12.39 -4.69 0.56
C HIS A 16 -10.89 -5.03 0.59
N SER A 17 -10.55 -6.18 0.05
CA SER A 17 -9.18 -6.68 0.04
C SER A 17 -8.37 -6.00 -1.05
N HIS A 18 -7.41 -5.18 -0.65
CA HIS A 18 -6.56 -4.36 -1.52
C HIS A 18 -5.12 -4.86 -1.52
N ALA A 19 -4.35 -4.42 -2.52
CA ALA A 19 -2.91 -4.56 -2.53
C ALA A 19 -2.20 -3.28 -2.12
N PHE A 20 -1.02 -3.45 -1.58
CA PHE A 20 -0.17 -2.36 -1.09
C PHE A 20 1.23 -2.52 -1.68
N ALA A 21 1.68 -1.53 -2.46
CA ALA A 21 2.98 -1.57 -3.11
C ALA A 21 4.14 -1.75 -2.10
N GLN A 22 3.97 -1.25 -0.88
CA GLN A 22 4.93 -1.40 0.22
C GLN A 22 5.06 -2.85 0.70
N ALA A 23 4.02 -3.67 0.53
CA ALA A 23 4.00 -5.08 0.90
C ALA A 23 4.44 -6.02 -0.24
N SER A 24 4.94 -5.48 -1.36
CA SER A 24 5.50 -6.29 -2.44
C SER A 24 6.80 -6.98 -2.00
N ILE A 25 6.91 -8.30 -2.21
CA ILE A 25 8.12 -9.06 -1.85
C ILE A 25 9.37 -8.59 -2.61
N ASP A 26 9.22 -8.03 -3.83
CA ASP A 26 10.33 -7.38 -4.55
C ASP A 26 10.87 -6.20 -3.76
N ARG A 27 9.96 -5.33 -3.27
CA ARG A 27 10.34 -4.17 -2.48
C ARG A 27 10.94 -4.56 -1.13
N LEU A 28 10.36 -5.57 -0.44
CA LEU A 28 10.91 -6.08 0.82
C LEU A 28 12.33 -6.62 0.61
N CYS A 29 12.55 -7.40 -0.47
CA CYS A 29 13.86 -7.92 -0.83
C CYS A 29 14.86 -6.81 -1.14
N ALA A 30 14.46 -5.85 -1.98
CA ALA A 30 15.34 -4.75 -2.37
C ALA A 30 15.75 -3.92 -1.14
N MET A 31 14.80 -3.60 -0.26
CA MET A 31 15.09 -2.84 0.98
C MET A 31 15.99 -3.62 1.94
N ALA A 32 15.75 -4.92 2.14
CA ALA A 32 16.64 -5.75 2.95
C ALA A 32 18.08 -5.73 2.42
N ARG A 33 18.25 -5.81 1.09
CA ARG A 33 19.56 -5.76 0.43
C ARG A 33 20.23 -4.40 0.51
N VAL A 34 19.47 -3.30 0.44
CA VAL A 34 20.00 -1.95 0.71
C VAL A 34 20.75 -1.94 2.04
N TYR A 35 20.14 -2.51 3.08
CA TYR A 35 20.73 -2.57 4.42
C TYR A 35 21.63 -3.79 4.68
N GLY A 36 22.10 -4.48 3.64
CA GLY A 36 23.13 -5.53 3.72
C GLY A 36 22.61 -6.97 3.84
N LEU A 37 21.33 -7.17 4.16
CA LEU A 37 20.77 -8.50 4.35
C LEU A 37 20.49 -9.19 3.00
N GLN A 38 21.16 -10.32 2.75
CA GLN A 38 21.02 -11.11 1.52
C GLN A 38 19.78 -12.02 1.60
N THR A 39 18.60 -11.41 1.62
CA THR A 39 17.31 -12.11 1.60
C THR A 39 17.15 -12.89 0.29
N PRO A 40 16.54 -14.12 0.31
CA PRO A 40 16.24 -14.88 -0.91
C PRO A 40 15.45 -14.04 -1.93
N LEU A 41 15.77 -14.22 -3.21
CA LEU A 41 15.08 -13.48 -4.28
C LEU A 41 13.60 -13.91 -4.40
N PRO A 42 12.72 -13.01 -4.84
CA PRO A 42 11.28 -13.27 -4.96
C PRO A 42 10.88 -14.45 -5.84
N ASP A 43 11.74 -14.88 -6.78
CA ASP A 43 11.39 -15.87 -7.82
C ASP A 43 11.19 -17.30 -7.32
N ASN A 44 11.76 -17.67 -6.18
CA ASN A 44 11.66 -19.00 -5.58
C ASN A 44 11.47 -18.90 -4.06
N ALA A 45 10.65 -18.00 -3.62
CA ALA A 45 10.47 -17.68 -2.21
C ALA A 45 9.25 -18.38 -1.59
N LYS A 46 9.26 -18.50 -0.27
CA LYS A 46 8.10 -18.87 0.53
C LYS A 46 7.58 -17.65 1.27
N VAL A 47 6.29 -17.37 1.10
CA VAL A 47 5.65 -16.14 1.59
C VAL A 47 4.48 -16.48 2.50
N LEU A 48 4.40 -15.82 3.65
CA LEU A 48 3.26 -15.85 4.57
C LEU A 48 2.66 -14.44 4.67
N GLU A 49 1.35 -14.33 4.56
CA GLU A 49 0.62 -13.11 4.91
C GLU A 49 -0.30 -13.36 6.10
N ILE A 50 -0.16 -12.54 7.15
CA ILE A 50 -0.99 -12.55 8.37
C ILE A 50 -2.08 -11.49 8.21
N GLY A 51 -3.35 -11.88 8.39
CA GLY A 51 -4.49 -11.00 8.13
C GLY A 51 -4.70 -10.75 6.65
N CYS A 52 -4.65 -11.83 5.84
CA CYS A 52 -4.71 -11.73 4.37
C CYS A 52 -6.09 -11.35 3.81
N ALA A 53 -7.14 -11.29 4.63
CA ALA A 53 -8.52 -11.12 4.19
C ALA A 53 -8.87 -12.09 3.03
N ALA A 54 -9.43 -11.57 1.92
CA ALA A 54 -9.68 -12.37 0.72
C ALA A 54 -8.46 -12.51 -0.20
N GLY A 55 -7.26 -12.13 0.22
CA GLY A 55 -6.00 -12.32 -0.51
C GLY A 55 -5.68 -11.24 -1.54
N GLY A 56 -6.31 -10.06 -1.47
CA GLY A 56 -6.10 -8.98 -2.44
C GLY A 56 -4.65 -8.54 -2.56
N ASN A 57 -3.86 -8.61 -1.48
CA ASN A 57 -2.46 -8.26 -1.52
C ASN A 57 -1.55 -9.42 -2.00
N ILE A 58 -1.93 -10.67 -1.76
CA ILE A 58 -1.03 -11.82 -1.99
C ILE A 58 -1.32 -12.57 -3.30
N ILE A 59 -2.54 -12.52 -3.85
CA ILE A 59 -2.92 -13.22 -5.09
C ILE A 59 -2.12 -12.71 -6.29
N SER A 60 -1.99 -11.39 -6.44
CA SER A 60 -1.21 -10.80 -7.54
C SER A 60 0.26 -11.17 -7.46
N GLN A 61 0.82 -11.26 -6.26
CA GLN A 61 2.19 -11.69 -6.06
C GLN A 61 2.38 -13.16 -6.46
N ALA A 62 1.40 -14.02 -6.15
CA ALA A 62 1.41 -15.41 -6.62
C ALA A 62 1.33 -15.52 -8.15
N ILE A 63 0.61 -14.62 -8.82
CA ILE A 63 0.56 -14.54 -10.29
C ILE A 63 1.94 -14.13 -10.85
N ASN A 64 2.60 -13.14 -10.22
CA ASN A 64 3.87 -12.59 -10.68
C ASN A 64 5.07 -13.51 -10.43
N TYR A 65 4.98 -14.37 -9.39
CA TYR A 65 6.06 -15.26 -8.96
C TYR A 65 5.59 -16.72 -8.96
N PRO A 66 5.38 -17.34 -10.13
CA PRO A 66 4.77 -18.66 -10.25
C PRO A 66 5.59 -19.81 -9.62
N ASN A 67 6.90 -19.62 -9.42
CA ASN A 67 7.76 -20.61 -8.77
C ASN A 67 7.85 -20.43 -7.25
N SER A 68 7.28 -19.36 -6.71
CA SER A 68 7.22 -19.09 -5.27
C SER A 68 5.93 -19.62 -4.69
N SER A 69 5.91 -19.95 -3.41
CA SER A 69 4.74 -20.46 -2.71
C SER A 69 4.19 -19.44 -1.72
N PHE A 70 2.87 -19.32 -1.67
CA PHE A 70 2.19 -18.32 -0.88
C PHE A 70 1.17 -18.95 0.05
N VAL A 71 1.17 -18.52 1.31
CA VAL A 71 0.18 -18.89 2.32
C VAL A 71 -0.38 -17.60 2.90
N GLY A 72 -1.70 -17.43 2.88
CA GLY A 72 -2.39 -16.38 3.64
C GLY A 72 -3.13 -16.98 4.83
N ILE A 73 -3.10 -16.32 5.97
CA ILE A 73 -3.93 -16.70 7.13
C ILE A 73 -4.82 -15.52 7.53
N ASP A 74 -6.07 -15.81 7.85
CA ASP A 74 -7.03 -14.84 8.36
C ASP A 74 -7.99 -15.48 9.36
N LEU A 75 -8.48 -14.70 10.32
CA LEU A 75 -9.45 -15.17 11.32
C LEU A 75 -10.85 -15.35 10.71
N SER A 76 -11.21 -14.54 9.69
CA SER A 76 -12.50 -14.60 9.02
C SER A 76 -12.56 -15.74 7.99
N GLY A 77 -13.39 -16.75 8.28
CA GLY A 77 -13.65 -17.85 7.35
C GLY A 77 -14.36 -17.41 6.06
N GLU A 78 -15.19 -16.39 6.12
CA GLU A 78 -15.89 -15.85 4.95
C GLU A 78 -14.91 -15.19 3.96
N GLN A 79 -13.96 -14.40 4.46
CA GLN A 79 -12.93 -13.78 3.64
C GLN A 79 -12.04 -14.84 2.97
N VAL A 80 -11.57 -15.81 3.75
CA VAL A 80 -10.76 -16.93 3.26
C VAL A 80 -11.48 -17.74 2.18
N LYS A 81 -12.80 -17.98 2.35
CA LYS A 81 -13.61 -18.69 1.37
C LYS A 81 -13.65 -17.94 0.03
N ILE A 82 -13.96 -16.64 0.06
CA ILE A 82 -13.99 -15.79 -1.13
C ILE A 82 -12.64 -15.81 -1.86
N GLY A 83 -11.55 -15.66 -1.11
CA GLY A 83 -10.21 -15.70 -1.67
C GLY A 83 -9.85 -17.03 -2.32
N ASN A 84 -10.17 -18.17 -1.68
CA ASN A 84 -9.92 -19.49 -2.25
C ASN A 84 -10.77 -19.76 -3.50
N GLU A 85 -12.01 -19.27 -3.58
CA GLU A 85 -12.83 -19.32 -4.79
C GLU A 85 -12.17 -18.52 -5.94
N ALA A 86 -11.61 -17.34 -5.64
CA ALA A 86 -10.87 -16.54 -6.63
C ALA A 86 -9.60 -17.26 -7.10
N ILE A 87 -8.84 -17.86 -6.19
CA ILE A 87 -7.64 -18.64 -6.48
C ILE A 87 -7.96 -19.82 -7.41
N GLU A 88 -8.97 -20.61 -7.08
CA GLU A 88 -9.39 -21.76 -7.86
C GLU A 88 -9.85 -21.36 -9.25
N GLN A 89 -10.74 -20.37 -9.38
CA GLN A 89 -11.26 -19.89 -10.65
C GLN A 89 -10.19 -19.20 -11.51
N SER A 90 -9.16 -18.61 -10.88
CA SER A 90 -8.00 -18.05 -11.57
C SER A 90 -7.02 -19.13 -12.06
N GLY A 91 -7.15 -20.36 -11.57
CA GLY A 91 -6.28 -21.49 -11.92
C GLY A 91 -4.92 -21.48 -11.24
N LEU A 92 -4.73 -20.69 -10.18
CA LEU A 92 -3.49 -20.60 -9.42
C LEU A 92 -3.27 -21.87 -8.58
N LYS A 93 -2.01 -22.33 -8.49
CA LYS A 93 -1.63 -23.56 -7.77
C LYS A 93 -0.57 -23.35 -6.68
N ASN A 94 0.02 -22.17 -6.65
CA ASN A 94 1.12 -21.81 -5.77
C ASN A 94 0.68 -20.95 -4.57
N ILE A 95 -0.62 -20.82 -4.32
CA ILE A 95 -1.20 -20.03 -3.23
C ILE A 95 -2.36 -20.78 -2.58
N LYS A 96 -2.51 -20.62 -1.27
CA LYS A 96 -3.66 -21.06 -0.48
C LYS A 96 -3.94 -20.08 0.65
N LEU A 97 -5.21 -19.89 0.98
CA LEU A 97 -5.64 -19.14 2.17
C LEU A 97 -6.20 -20.11 3.20
N LEU A 98 -5.90 -19.87 4.49
CA LEU A 98 -6.30 -20.71 5.61
C LEU A 98 -7.05 -19.85 6.63
N GLN A 99 -8.21 -20.33 7.08
CA GLN A 99 -8.82 -19.74 8.26
C GLN A 99 -8.01 -20.16 9.48
N MET A 100 -7.34 -19.21 10.12
CA MET A 100 -6.42 -19.49 11.22
C MET A 100 -6.30 -18.29 12.16
N ASP A 101 -6.33 -18.56 13.45
CA ASP A 101 -5.95 -17.59 14.48
C ASP A 101 -4.42 -17.45 14.49
N ALA A 102 -3.91 -16.22 14.37
CA ALA A 102 -2.48 -15.92 14.34
C ALA A 102 -1.74 -16.49 15.57
N THR A 103 -2.41 -16.59 16.73
CA THR A 103 -1.81 -17.17 17.94
C THR A 103 -1.46 -18.65 17.82
N LYS A 104 -2.08 -19.36 16.88
CA LYS A 104 -1.84 -20.79 16.61
C LYS A 104 -0.84 -21.03 15.48
N ALA A 105 -0.59 -20.02 14.66
CA ALA A 105 0.24 -20.15 13.47
C ALA A 105 1.67 -20.68 13.75
N PRO A 106 2.37 -20.31 14.84
CA PRO A 106 3.68 -20.85 15.16
C PRO A 106 3.72 -22.38 15.33
N ASP A 107 2.61 -22.98 15.74
CA ASP A 107 2.51 -24.42 15.95
C ASP A 107 1.90 -25.14 14.73
N GLU A 108 0.84 -24.61 14.15
CA GLU A 108 0.15 -25.20 12.99
C GLU A 108 0.97 -25.09 11.69
N LEU A 109 1.78 -24.04 11.53
CA LEU A 109 2.71 -23.86 10.41
C LEU A 109 4.15 -24.26 10.78
N GLY A 110 4.38 -24.79 12.00
CA GLY A 110 5.69 -25.22 12.46
C GLY A 110 6.37 -26.20 11.50
N GLY A 111 7.70 -26.07 11.33
CA GLY A 111 8.47 -26.81 10.33
C GLY A 111 8.48 -26.21 8.92
N ASN A 112 7.68 -25.16 8.66
CA ASN A 112 7.83 -24.33 7.48
C ASN A 112 8.71 -23.12 7.82
N GLU A 113 9.58 -22.74 6.89
CA GLU A 113 10.32 -21.49 6.94
C GLU A 113 9.84 -20.60 5.81
N PHE A 114 9.62 -19.30 6.12
CA PHE A 114 9.18 -18.30 5.15
C PHE A 114 10.27 -17.26 4.94
N ASP A 115 10.52 -16.92 3.68
CA ASP A 115 11.49 -15.90 3.31
C ASP A 115 10.92 -14.50 3.51
N TYR A 116 9.61 -14.39 3.36
CA TYR A 116 8.86 -13.14 3.56
C TYR A 116 7.63 -13.41 4.42
N ILE A 117 7.47 -12.62 5.48
CA ILE A 117 6.25 -12.57 6.27
C ILE A 117 5.68 -11.16 6.17
N ILE A 118 4.41 -11.06 5.80
CA ILE A 118 3.71 -9.78 5.64
C ILE A 118 2.61 -9.70 6.70
N CYS A 119 2.58 -8.62 7.47
CA CYS A 119 1.53 -8.31 8.43
C CYS A 119 1.10 -6.86 8.22
N HIS A 120 0.18 -6.64 7.28
CA HIS A 120 -0.28 -5.31 6.92
C HIS A 120 -1.69 -5.03 7.44
N GLY A 121 -1.86 -3.89 8.14
CA GLY A 121 -3.17 -3.46 8.64
C GLY A 121 -3.75 -4.33 9.75
N VAL A 122 -2.91 -5.02 10.54
CA VAL A 122 -3.35 -5.94 11.63
C VAL A 122 -2.85 -5.49 12.99
N TYR A 123 -1.57 -5.18 13.13
CA TYR A 123 -0.87 -5.03 14.42
C TYR A 123 -1.57 -4.04 15.39
N SER A 124 -2.03 -2.90 14.91
CA SER A 124 -2.72 -1.90 15.74
C SER A 124 -4.19 -2.23 16.05
N TRP A 125 -4.73 -3.28 15.43
CA TRP A 125 -6.15 -3.65 15.51
C TRP A 125 -6.41 -4.91 16.33
N VAL A 126 -5.37 -5.37 17.02
CA VAL A 126 -5.42 -6.61 17.81
C VAL A 126 -4.88 -6.40 19.23
N PRO A 127 -5.32 -7.21 20.22
CA PRO A 127 -4.81 -7.14 21.59
C PRO A 127 -3.34 -7.53 21.70
N ASP A 128 -2.68 -7.15 22.79
CA ASP A 128 -1.25 -7.37 23.06
C ASP A 128 -0.81 -8.83 22.93
N PHE A 129 -1.64 -9.77 23.36
CA PHE A 129 -1.27 -11.19 23.22
C PHE A 129 -1.21 -11.64 21.76
N VAL A 130 -2.02 -11.06 20.87
CA VAL A 130 -1.94 -11.30 19.41
C VAL A 130 -0.74 -10.57 18.81
N LYS A 131 -0.43 -9.34 19.26
CA LYS A 131 0.79 -8.62 18.85
C LYS A 131 2.04 -9.45 19.15
N LYS A 132 2.13 -10.02 20.37
CA LYS A 132 3.22 -10.94 20.76
C LYS A 132 3.26 -12.20 19.89
N ALA A 133 2.09 -12.76 19.56
CA ALA A 133 2.03 -13.90 18.65
C ALA A 133 2.53 -13.56 17.25
N ILE A 134 2.23 -12.36 16.72
CA ILE A 134 2.73 -11.86 15.43
C ILE A 134 4.26 -11.84 15.44
N PHE A 135 4.90 -11.27 16.45
CA PHE A 135 6.36 -11.31 16.58
C PHE A 135 6.90 -12.73 16.74
N GLY A 136 6.21 -13.57 17.53
CA GLY A 136 6.53 -14.99 17.69
C GLY A 136 6.49 -15.77 16.36
N ILE A 137 5.56 -15.45 15.45
CA ILE A 137 5.54 -15.98 14.08
C ILE A 137 6.83 -15.60 13.36
N GLY A 138 7.21 -14.32 13.39
CA GLY A 138 8.46 -13.84 12.77
C GLY A 138 9.70 -14.57 13.33
N ALA A 139 9.85 -14.61 14.64
CA ALA A 139 11.00 -15.26 15.29
C ALA A 139 11.10 -16.76 14.96
N LYS A 140 9.97 -17.48 14.95
CA LYS A 140 9.93 -18.93 14.77
C LYS A 140 9.95 -19.34 13.29
N LEU A 141 9.19 -18.64 12.42
CA LEU A 141 8.91 -19.09 11.06
C LEU A 141 9.69 -18.36 9.96
N LEU A 142 10.42 -17.27 10.23
CA LEU A 142 11.32 -16.70 9.24
C LEU A 142 12.45 -17.66 8.90
N SER A 143 12.80 -17.75 7.63
CA SER A 143 14.05 -18.37 7.18
C SER A 143 15.27 -17.60 7.74
N PRO A 144 16.47 -18.17 7.77
CA PRO A 144 17.65 -17.53 8.41
C PRO A 144 17.92 -16.10 7.92
N LYS A 145 17.66 -15.81 6.64
CA LYS A 145 17.83 -14.48 6.02
C LYS A 145 16.48 -13.87 5.59
N GLY A 146 15.37 -14.41 6.10
CA GLY A 146 14.04 -13.91 5.81
C GLY A 146 13.78 -12.56 6.46
N VAL A 147 12.76 -11.88 5.94
CA VAL A 147 12.30 -10.59 6.46
C VAL A 147 10.80 -10.60 6.73
N MET A 148 10.40 -9.83 7.73
CA MET A 148 9.03 -9.62 8.11
C MET A 148 8.68 -8.14 8.00
N MET A 149 7.59 -7.81 7.28
CA MET A 149 7.03 -6.47 7.28
C MET A 149 5.84 -6.42 8.22
N VAL A 150 5.84 -5.44 9.14
CA VAL A 150 4.70 -5.13 10.01
C VAL A 150 4.32 -3.68 9.82
N SER A 151 3.07 -3.40 9.47
CA SER A 151 2.56 -2.04 9.45
C SER A 151 1.74 -1.75 10.69
N PHE A 152 1.82 -0.53 11.18
CA PHE A 152 1.12 -0.12 12.40
C PHE A 152 0.87 1.39 12.44
N ASN A 153 -0.19 1.74 13.19
CA ASN A 153 -0.51 3.11 13.53
C ASN A 153 0.50 3.64 14.56
N VAL A 154 1.07 4.81 14.31
CA VAL A 154 2.16 5.33 15.15
C VAL A 154 1.82 6.66 15.80
N TYR A 155 2.27 6.83 17.05
CA TYR A 155 2.28 8.09 17.77
C TYR A 155 3.52 8.93 17.40
N PRO A 156 3.42 10.28 17.40
CA PRO A 156 2.28 11.08 17.89
C PRO A 156 1.18 11.35 16.86
N GLY A 157 1.40 11.06 15.58
CA GLY A 157 0.49 11.48 14.52
C GLY A 157 -0.92 10.93 14.68
N TRP A 158 -1.05 9.68 15.12
CA TRP A 158 -2.37 9.08 15.36
C TRP A 158 -3.19 9.81 16.44
N LYS A 159 -2.55 10.46 17.44
CA LYS A 159 -3.26 11.23 18.47
C LYS A 159 -4.14 12.36 17.92
N TYR A 160 -3.84 12.85 16.71
CA TYR A 160 -4.69 13.86 16.06
C TYR A 160 -6.02 13.29 15.54
N ARG A 161 -6.09 11.98 15.31
CA ARG A 161 -7.30 11.28 14.86
C ARG A 161 -8.15 10.77 16.02
N GLU A 162 -7.56 10.48 17.17
CA GLU A 162 -8.25 9.92 18.34
C GLU A 162 -9.47 10.75 18.77
N PRO A 163 -9.42 12.09 18.90
CA PRO A 163 -10.58 12.87 19.31
C PRO A 163 -11.78 12.72 18.35
N ILE A 164 -11.52 12.59 17.05
CA ILE A 164 -12.58 12.39 16.04
C ILE A 164 -13.16 10.99 16.20
N ARG A 165 -12.31 9.98 16.30
CA ARG A 165 -12.69 8.58 16.50
C ARG A 165 -13.51 8.41 17.77
N ASP A 166 -13.05 8.96 18.88
CA ASP A 166 -13.73 8.90 20.17
C ASP A 166 -15.09 9.57 20.12
N PHE A 167 -15.20 10.73 19.44
CA PHE A 167 -16.48 11.41 19.29
C PHE A 167 -17.46 10.60 18.43
N MET A 168 -17.02 10.00 17.34
CA MET A 168 -17.85 9.12 16.51
C MET A 168 -18.37 7.93 17.31
N ARG A 169 -17.50 7.26 18.06
CA ARG A 169 -17.84 6.11 18.91
C ARG A 169 -18.78 6.52 20.07
N PHE A 170 -18.51 7.63 20.71
CA PHE A 170 -19.37 8.18 21.77
C PHE A 170 -20.77 8.48 21.25
N ALA A 171 -20.89 9.16 20.11
CA ALA A 171 -22.18 9.56 19.54
C ALA A 171 -23.03 8.34 19.13
N SER A 172 -22.41 7.25 18.69
CA SER A 172 -23.09 6.04 18.23
C SER A 172 -23.01 4.86 19.20
N ARG A 173 -22.67 5.09 20.48
CA ARG A 173 -22.40 4.04 21.48
C ARG A 173 -23.57 3.09 21.76
N GLU A 174 -24.80 3.57 21.57
CA GLU A 174 -26.02 2.78 21.80
C GLU A 174 -26.35 1.84 20.63
N ILE A 175 -25.66 1.96 19.49
CA ILE A 175 -25.87 1.12 18.32
C ILE A 175 -24.82 0.01 18.31
N ASP A 176 -25.28 -1.23 18.25
CA ASP A 176 -24.45 -2.42 18.15
C ASP A 176 -23.80 -2.48 16.74
N TYR A 177 -22.46 -2.56 16.71
CA TYR A 177 -21.69 -2.58 15.47
C TYR A 177 -21.99 -3.81 14.61
N GLU A 178 -22.11 -5.00 15.22
CA GLU A 178 -22.32 -6.24 14.47
C GLU A 178 -23.73 -6.32 13.87
N LYS A 179 -24.72 -5.73 14.55
CA LYS A 179 -26.13 -5.81 14.13
C LYS A 179 -26.52 -4.74 13.13
N ASP A 180 -25.98 -3.53 13.27
CA ASP A 180 -26.39 -2.38 12.44
C ASP A 180 -25.22 -1.39 12.20
N PRO A 181 -24.15 -1.84 11.51
CA PRO A 181 -22.96 -1.02 11.26
C PRO A 181 -23.28 0.25 10.46
N GLU A 182 -24.21 0.16 9.49
CA GLU A 182 -24.54 1.30 8.63
C GLU A 182 -25.22 2.44 9.39
N ASN A 183 -26.19 2.13 10.24
CA ASN A 183 -26.86 3.13 11.08
C ASN A 183 -25.89 3.72 12.13
N LYS A 184 -24.98 2.89 12.67
CA LYS A 184 -23.91 3.35 13.55
C LYS A 184 -23.02 4.38 12.85
N LEU A 185 -22.64 4.13 11.61
CA LEU A 185 -21.85 5.06 10.80
C LEU A 185 -22.65 6.33 10.46
N ASP A 186 -23.92 6.21 10.07
CA ASP A 186 -24.77 7.36 9.74
C ASP A 186 -24.93 8.31 10.92
N LEU A 187 -25.17 7.78 12.12
CA LEU A 187 -25.23 8.60 13.34
C LEU A 187 -23.89 9.26 13.65
N SER A 188 -22.79 8.52 13.49
CA SER A 188 -21.43 9.06 13.68
C SER A 188 -21.12 10.21 12.73
N LEU A 189 -21.47 10.07 11.44
CA LEU A 189 -21.28 11.13 10.43
C LEU A 189 -22.20 12.33 10.66
N ALA A 190 -23.42 12.10 11.12
CA ALA A 190 -24.34 13.19 11.52
C ALA A 190 -23.76 13.99 12.70
N ALA A 191 -23.21 13.30 13.71
CA ALA A 191 -22.55 13.92 14.85
C ALA A 191 -21.33 14.75 14.44
N LEU A 192 -20.46 14.21 13.56
CA LEU A 192 -19.34 14.96 12.99
C LEU A 192 -19.79 16.19 12.20
N SER A 193 -20.90 16.07 11.46
CA SER A 193 -21.48 17.19 10.72
C SER A 193 -21.96 18.31 11.65
N PHE A 194 -22.59 17.92 12.75
CA PHE A 194 -22.97 18.85 13.82
C PHE A 194 -21.73 19.51 14.44
N GLN A 195 -20.70 18.76 14.79
CA GLN A 195 -19.45 19.28 15.36
C GLN A 195 -18.78 20.29 14.42
N SER A 196 -18.66 19.95 13.13
CA SER A 196 -18.09 20.85 12.11
C SER A 196 -18.91 22.14 11.97
N ALA A 197 -20.24 22.04 11.97
CA ALA A 197 -21.12 23.21 11.92
C ALA A 197 -20.94 24.10 13.16
N MET A 198 -20.86 23.50 14.34
CA MET A 198 -20.61 24.25 15.59
C MET A 198 -19.27 24.99 15.55
N TYR A 199 -18.19 24.34 15.13
CA TYR A 199 -16.87 24.99 15.00
C TYR A 199 -16.89 26.19 14.02
N ARG A 200 -17.70 26.14 12.96
CA ARG A 200 -17.86 27.25 12.01
C ARG A 200 -18.65 28.41 12.54
N ILE A 201 -19.61 28.18 13.45
CA ILE A 201 -20.47 29.20 14.06
C ILE A 201 -19.79 29.87 15.25
N MET A 202 -19.00 29.15 16.04
CA MET A 202 -18.35 29.64 17.26
C MET A 202 -17.53 30.92 17.10
N PRO A 203 -16.80 31.19 16.00
CA PRO A 203 -16.07 32.44 15.80
C PRO A 203 -16.97 33.69 15.80
N GLY A 204 -18.24 33.53 15.40
CA GLY A 204 -19.24 34.61 15.39
C GLY A 204 -19.82 34.94 16.76
N CYS A 205 -19.56 34.14 17.78
CA CYS A 205 -20.08 34.37 19.16
C CYS A 205 -19.27 35.45 19.89
N LYS A 206 -19.54 36.69 19.57
CA LYS A 206 -18.81 37.88 20.10
C LYS A 206 -18.75 37.95 21.62
N ASN A 207 -19.71 37.40 22.32
CA ASN A 207 -19.83 37.47 23.80
C ASN A 207 -19.15 36.29 24.51
N LEU A 208 -18.49 35.37 23.80
CA LEU A 208 -17.85 34.18 24.35
C LEU A 208 -16.42 34.00 23.77
N PRO A 209 -15.45 34.83 24.21
CA PRO A 209 -14.09 34.80 23.67
C PRO A 209 -13.44 33.41 23.69
N LYS A 210 -13.73 32.59 24.72
CA LYS A 210 -13.24 31.21 24.84
C LYS A 210 -13.69 30.31 23.68
N LEU A 211 -14.89 30.50 23.15
CA LEU A 211 -15.40 29.71 22.02
C LEU A 211 -14.67 30.06 20.71
N LYS A 212 -14.27 31.31 20.54
CA LYS A 212 -13.45 31.73 19.39
C LYS A 212 -12.11 31.02 19.40
N THR A 213 -11.41 31.03 20.53
CA THR A 213 -10.12 30.33 20.68
C THR A 213 -10.25 28.83 20.44
N ILE A 214 -11.29 28.17 20.98
CA ILE A 214 -11.56 26.74 20.75
C ILE A 214 -11.77 26.47 19.26
N SER A 215 -12.53 27.29 18.55
CA SER A 215 -12.76 27.14 17.11
C SER A 215 -11.47 27.31 16.31
N GLU A 216 -10.65 28.31 16.63
CA GLU A 216 -9.37 28.54 15.97
C GLU A 216 -8.41 27.33 16.15
N CYS A 217 -8.37 26.74 17.34
CA CYS A 217 -7.59 25.53 17.62
C CYS A 217 -8.10 24.28 16.89
N ASN A 218 -9.37 24.25 16.46
CA ASN A 218 -9.99 23.10 15.81
C ASN A 218 -10.14 23.23 14.28
N LEU A 219 -9.49 24.22 13.64
CA LEU A 219 -9.56 24.38 12.17
C LEU A 219 -9.07 23.14 11.40
N ASN A 220 -8.02 22.49 11.88
CA ASN A 220 -7.52 21.27 11.28
C ASN A 220 -8.54 20.13 11.38
N ASN A 221 -9.25 20.01 12.50
CA ASN A 221 -10.31 19.03 12.69
C ASN A 221 -11.48 19.24 11.70
N ILE A 222 -11.81 20.49 11.34
CA ILE A 222 -12.85 20.78 10.34
C ILE A 222 -12.47 20.20 8.98
N ASN A 223 -11.24 20.39 8.54
CA ASN A 223 -10.74 19.87 7.28
C ASN A 223 -10.74 18.34 7.25
N GLU A 224 -10.30 17.72 8.35
CA GLU A 224 -10.32 16.27 8.51
C GLU A 224 -11.76 15.73 8.45
N ILE A 225 -12.70 16.32 9.22
CA ILE A 225 -14.13 15.93 9.21
C ILE A 225 -14.73 16.06 7.81
N ASP A 226 -14.43 17.12 7.07
CA ASP A 226 -14.96 17.31 5.72
C ASP A 226 -14.34 16.33 4.70
N SER A 227 -13.12 15.88 4.92
CA SER A 227 -12.49 14.81 4.17
C SER A 227 -13.15 13.46 4.45
N LEU A 228 -13.39 13.14 5.73
CA LEU A 228 -14.03 11.88 6.14
C LEU A 228 -15.42 11.69 5.52
N LYS A 229 -16.21 12.75 5.39
CA LYS A 229 -17.54 12.69 4.75
C LYS A 229 -17.52 12.23 3.28
N LYS A 230 -16.36 12.32 2.62
CA LYS A 230 -16.16 11.91 1.22
C LYS A 230 -15.47 10.56 1.10
N THR A 231 -15.07 9.99 2.22
CA THR A 231 -14.32 8.75 2.29
C THR A 231 -15.24 7.54 2.15
N ASN A 232 -14.70 6.42 1.66
CA ASN A 232 -15.42 5.17 1.53
C ASN A 232 -15.99 4.71 2.87
N ARG A 233 -17.26 4.29 2.90
CA ARG A 233 -17.99 3.90 4.12
C ARG A 233 -17.36 2.69 4.82
N SER A 234 -16.96 1.67 4.06
CA SER A 234 -16.29 0.49 4.63
C SER A 234 -14.98 0.87 5.32
N TYR A 235 -14.18 1.78 4.73
CA TYR A 235 -12.99 2.32 5.38
C TYR A 235 -13.31 3.02 6.70
N LEU A 236 -14.36 3.86 6.73
CA LEU A 236 -14.75 4.57 7.96
C LEU A 236 -15.21 3.63 9.07
N LEU A 237 -15.95 2.58 8.71
CA LEU A 237 -16.37 1.56 9.66
C LEU A 237 -15.14 0.89 10.32
N HIS A 238 -14.18 0.43 9.54
CA HIS A 238 -12.99 -0.24 10.06
C HIS A 238 -12.01 0.71 10.75
N GLU A 239 -11.76 1.91 10.22
CA GLU A 239 -10.74 2.81 10.78
C GLU A 239 -11.22 3.59 12.01
N TYR A 240 -12.50 3.98 12.05
CA TYR A 240 -13.02 4.90 13.08
C TYR A 240 -14.00 4.25 14.07
N LEU A 241 -14.66 3.14 13.70
CA LEU A 241 -15.69 2.53 14.54
C LEU A 241 -15.32 1.14 15.07
N GLU A 242 -14.22 0.54 14.56
CA GLU A 242 -13.70 -0.73 15.05
C GLU A 242 -13.38 -0.66 16.56
N ILE A 243 -13.54 -1.79 17.26
CA ILE A 243 -13.42 -1.88 18.72
C ILE A 243 -12.00 -1.58 19.16
N PHE A 244 -11.03 -2.24 18.52
CA PHE A 244 -9.62 -2.08 18.80
C PHE A 244 -8.98 -1.03 17.88
N ASN A 245 -8.14 -0.21 18.46
CA ASN A 245 -7.09 0.55 17.82
C ASN A 245 -6.09 0.93 18.89
N ASP A 246 -4.89 0.39 18.78
CA ASP A 246 -3.83 0.55 19.77
C ASP A 246 -2.51 0.93 19.09
N PRO A 247 -2.36 2.22 18.72
CA PRO A 247 -1.13 2.78 18.18
C PRO A 247 -0.03 2.79 19.23
N CYS A 248 1.23 2.69 18.80
CA CYS A 248 2.38 2.76 19.69
C CYS A 248 3.44 3.74 19.16
N TYR A 249 4.41 4.10 20.00
CA TYR A 249 5.62 4.79 19.54
C TYR A 249 6.57 3.82 18.85
N LEU A 250 7.40 4.32 17.90
CA LEU A 250 8.40 3.50 17.23
C LEU A 250 9.36 2.84 18.21
N VAL A 251 9.81 3.57 19.22
CA VAL A 251 10.73 3.04 20.24
C VAL A 251 10.13 1.86 20.99
N ASP A 252 8.84 1.90 21.32
CA ASP A 252 8.14 0.83 22.00
C ASP A 252 7.96 -0.39 21.07
N PHE A 253 7.57 -0.16 19.80
CA PHE A 253 7.46 -1.21 18.80
C PHE A 253 8.77 -1.95 18.59
N VAL A 254 9.90 -1.22 18.47
CA VAL A 254 11.23 -1.81 18.26
C VAL A 254 11.67 -2.58 19.51
N ALA A 255 11.39 -2.08 20.72
CA ALA A 255 11.69 -2.79 21.96
C ALA A 255 10.92 -4.11 22.04
N ASP A 256 9.61 -4.07 21.76
CA ASP A 256 8.76 -5.28 21.76
C ASP A 256 9.22 -6.31 20.71
N ALA A 257 9.61 -5.86 19.51
CA ALA A 257 10.16 -6.74 18.47
C ALA A 257 11.46 -7.40 18.94
N SER A 258 12.37 -6.62 19.55
CA SER A 258 13.65 -7.09 20.06
C SER A 258 13.46 -8.12 21.21
N ASP A 259 12.54 -7.87 22.12
CA ASP A 259 12.20 -8.78 23.22
C ASP A 259 11.67 -10.14 22.72
N ASN A 260 11.19 -10.17 21.47
CA ASN A 260 10.73 -11.38 20.78
C ASN A 260 11.76 -11.97 19.79
N GLY A 261 13.03 -11.53 19.82
CA GLY A 261 14.11 -12.08 19.00
C GLY A 261 14.14 -11.59 17.54
N LEU A 262 13.55 -10.42 17.29
CA LEU A 262 13.57 -9.75 15.98
C LEU A 262 14.41 -8.47 16.04
N GLU A 263 15.10 -8.17 14.96
CA GLU A 263 15.86 -6.92 14.78
C GLU A 263 15.15 -6.02 13.75
N TYR A 264 15.03 -4.75 14.09
CA TYR A 264 14.47 -3.74 13.19
C TYR A 264 15.49 -3.29 12.17
N ILE A 265 15.19 -3.48 10.89
CA ILE A 265 16.03 -3.02 9.79
C ILE A 265 15.76 -1.55 9.54
N GLU A 266 14.59 -1.21 8.96
CA GLU A 266 14.19 0.15 8.63
C GLU A 266 12.71 0.20 8.25
N ASP A 267 12.17 1.39 8.02
CA ASP A 267 10.85 1.55 7.42
C ASP A 267 10.92 1.42 5.89
N ILE A 268 9.95 0.72 5.28
CA ILE A 268 9.94 0.46 3.83
C ILE A 268 9.56 1.70 3.02
N ALA A 269 8.87 2.65 3.62
CA ALA A 269 8.50 3.89 2.95
C ALA A 269 9.69 4.82 2.70
N LEU A 270 10.87 4.42 3.12
CA LEU A 270 12.13 5.18 3.10
C LEU A 270 12.05 6.49 3.86
N HIS A 271 12.82 6.52 4.91
CA HIS A 271 12.80 7.64 5.76
C HIS A 271 13.53 8.82 5.20
N TYR A 272 13.14 9.82 5.75
CA TYR A 272 13.58 11.18 5.73
C TYR A 272 15.08 11.26 6.11
N ASP A 273 15.96 11.35 5.14
CA ASP A 273 17.22 12.00 5.42
C ASP A 273 16.96 13.51 5.42
N TYR A 274 17.12 14.10 6.59
CA TYR A 274 16.73 15.49 6.83
C TYR A 274 17.86 16.48 6.58
N SER A 275 18.93 16.03 5.98
CA SER A 275 20.12 16.86 5.70
C SER A 275 19.77 18.11 4.87
N GLU A 276 18.77 18.02 3.98
CA GLU A 276 18.35 19.16 3.17
C GLU A 276 17.16 19.95 3.72
N ILE A 277 16.34 19.35 4.58
CA ILE A 277 15.12 19.99 5.12
C ILE A 277 15.42 20.69 6.46
N ALA A 278 16.32 20.13 7.26
CA ALA A 278 16.74 20.69 8.51
C ALA A 278 17.98 21.58 8.31
N ASN A 279 17.96 22.80 8.86
CA ASN A 279 19.16 23.61 8.91
C ASN A 279 20.22 22.94 9.80
N ASP A 280 21.49 23.33 9.62
CA ASP A 280 22.62 22.77 10.35
C ASP A 280 22.41 22.71 11.87
N THR A 281 21.71 23.68 12.45
CA THR A 281 21.43 23.74 13.89
C THR A 281 20.51 22.60 14.34
N VAL A 282 19.49 22.24 13.55
CA VAL A 282 18.57 21.12 13.85
C VAL A 282 19.29 19.79 13.71
N LEU A 283 20.14 19.66 12.69
CA LEU A 283 20.94 18.45 12.48
C LEU A 283 21.98 18.26 13.58
N GLU A 284 22.65 19.34 13.99
CA GLU A 284 23.60 19.31 15.09
C GLU A 284 22.92 18.95 16.40
N PHE A 285 21.75 19.54 16.68
CA PHE A 285 20.92 19.16 17.82
C PHE A 285 20.58 17.66 17.79
N ALA A 286 20.07 17.17 16.66
CA ALA A 286 19.70 15.76 16.50
C ALA A 286 20.90 14.84 16.76
N LYS A 287 22.08 15.13 16.19
CA LYS A 287 23.33 14.36 16.41
C LYS A 287 23.78 14.35 17.87
N ASN A 288 23.58 15.44 18.59
CA ASN A 288 24.03 15.57 19.98
C ASN A 288 23.08 14.90 20.99
N TYR A 289 21.77 14.94 20.76
CA TYR A 289 20.75 14.48 21.70
C TYR A 289 20.16 13.10 21.38
N PHE A 290 20.10 12.71 20.09
CA PHE A 290 19.58 11.43 19.65
C PHE A 290 20.71 10.58 19.07
N LYS A 291 21.41 9.86 19.96
CA LYS A 291 22.65 9.13 19.60
C LYS A 291 22.40 7.83 18.84
N ASP A 292 21.25 7.22 19.06
CA ASP A 292 20.86 6.01 18.35
C ASP A 292 19.85 6.31 17.23
N ARG A 293 19.81 5.44 16.23
CA ARG A 293 19.00 5.58 15.03
C ARG A 293 17.50 5.62 15.34
N ILE A 294 17.04 4.75 16.24
CA ILE A 294 15.61 4.61 16.56
C ILE A 294 15.10 5.86 17.29
N ALA A 295 15.89 6.39 18.24
CA ALA A 295 15.54 7.63 18.93
C ALA A 295 15.50 8.82 17.97
N LYS A 296 16.39 8.87 16.98
CA LYS A 296 16.37 9.88 15.92
C LYS A 296 15.10 9.76 15.07
N ASP A 297 14.76 8.57 14.61
CA ASP A 297 13.55 8.34 13.81
C ASP A 297 12.29 8.68 14.60
N GLN A 298 12.22 8.31 15.88
CA GLN A 298 11.12 8.71 16.77
C GLN A 298 11.01 10.23 16.93
N MET A 299 12.14 10.95 17.04
CA MET A 299 12.13 12.42 17.06
C MET A 299 11.46 12.97 15.80
N PHE A 300 11.75 12.38 14.66
CA PHE A 300 11.16 12.80 13.41
C PHE A 300 9.66 12.48 13.33
N ASP A 301 9.19 11.41 13.93
CA ASP A 301 7.76 11.17 14.09
C ASP A 301 7.06 12.31 14.83
N PHE A 302 7.72 12.89 15.85
CA PHE A 302 7.19 14.08 16.53
C PHE A 302 7.17 15.31 15.63
N LEU A 303 8.20 15.54 14.81
CA LEU A 303 8.28 16.70 13.92
C LEU A 303 7.26 16.64 12.77
N TYR A 304 7.07 15.45 12.19
CA TYR A 304 6.20 15.26 11.02
C TYR A 304 4.81 14.77 11.36
N SER A 305 4.52 14.51 12.65
CA SER A 305 3.26 13.90 13.06
C SER A 305 2.96 12.62 12.28
N THR A 306 3.96 11.75 12.16
CA THR A 306 3.86 10.47 11.44
C THR A 306 2.72 9.65 12.02
N GLN A 307 1.82 9.17 11.15
CA GLN A 307 0.60 8.45 11.55
C GLN A 307 0.70 6.94 11.31
N PHE A 308 1.57 6.51 10.40
CA PHE A 308 1.64 5.12 9.96
C PHE A 308 3.07 4.74 9.58
N ARG A 309 3.48 3.52 9.91
CA ARG A 309 4.80 2.96 9.58
C ARG A 309 4.70 1.58 8.95
N PHE A 310 5.70 1.25 8.15
CA PHE A 310 5.92 -0.05 7.52
C PHE A 310 7.27 -0.60 7.95
N ALA A 311 7.34 -1.14 9.17
CA ALA A 311 8.59 -1.65 9.73
C ALA A 311 9.05 -2.94 9.04
N LEU A 312 10.29 -2.98 8.61
CA LEU A 312 10.96 -4.19 8.11
C LEU A 312 11.81 -4.78 9.24
N LEU A 313 11.56 -6.04 9.55
CA LEU A 313 12.21 -6.79 10.61
C LEU A 313 12.94 -8.01 10.04
N THR A 314 13.93 -8.50 10.76
CA THR A 314 14.57 -9.80 10.51
C THR A 314 14.86 -10.51 11.83
N LYS A 315 15.38 -11.73 11.80
CA LYS A 315 15.84 -12.40 13.03
C LYS A 315 17.00 -11.66 13.68
N GLU A 316 17.03 -11.58 15.01
CA GLU A 316 18.08 -10.91 15.79
C GLU A 316 19.50 -11.38 15.41
N GLN A 317 19.67 -12.65 15.05
CA GLN A 317 20.97 -13.18 14.59
C GLN A 317 21.58 -12.45 13.40
N ASN A 318 20.78 -11.70 12.62
CA ASN A 318 21.23 -10.94 11.45
C ASN A 318 21.67 -9.52 11.79
N LYS A 319 21.60 -9.09 13.05
CA LYS A 319 21.93 -7.73 13.49
C LYS A 319 23.29 -7.24 13.00
N ASN A 320 24.29 -8.10 13.05
CA ASN A 320 25.66 -7.76 12.65
C ASN A 320 25.88 -7.74 11.13
N ASP A 321 24.93 -8.20 10.34
CA ASP A 321 24.97 -8.12 8.87
C ASP A 321 24.38 -6.80 8.36
N LEU A 322 23.65 -6.07 9.22
CA LEU A 322 23.00 -4.84 8.84
C LEU A 322 23.99 -3.67 8.78
N VAL A 323 23.85 -2.86 7.74
CA VAL A 323 24.66 -1.65 7.52
C VAL A 323 23.77 -0.44 7.32
N PHE A 324 24.22 0.70 7.85
CA PHE A 324 23.46 1.97 7.83
C PHE A 324 24.28 3.17 7.37
N ASN A 325 25.53 2.96 6.96
CA ASN A 325 26.35 4.00 6.36
C ASN A 325 26.33 3.92 4.84
N TYR A 326 26.38 5.06 4.18
CA TYR A 326 26.22 5.16 2.73
C TYR A 326 27.30 4.41 1.94
N ASP A 327 28.55 4.39 2.40
CA ASP A 327 29.65 3.69 1.70
C ASP A 327 29.43 2.17 1.62
N GLU A 328 28.85 1.57 2.68
CA GLU A 328 28.50 0.15 2.69
C GLU A 328 27.20 -0.10 1.90
N ILE A 329 26.20 0.79 2.01
CA ILE A 329 24.97 0.70 1.22
C ILE A 329 25.30 0.73 -0.27
N ASP A 330 26.20 1.60 -0.74
CA ASP A 330 26.63 1.65 -2.14
C ASP A 330 27.22 0.34 -2.65
N LYS A 331 27.86 -0.45 -1.77
CA LYS A 331 28.35 -1.78 -2.13
C LYS A 331 27.24 -2.81 -2.29
N ASN A 332 26.18 -2.67 -1.50
CA ASN A 332 25.06 -3.61 -1.45
C ASN A 332 24.05 -3.43 -2.59
N ILE A 333 23.87 -2.19 -3.05
CA ILE A 333 22.81 -1.86 -4.04
C ILE A 333 23.19 -2.12 -5.51
N LYS A 334 24.42 -2.53 -5.82
CA LYS A 334 24.99 -2.60 -7.18
C LYS A 334 24.13 -3.33 -8.21
N ASP A 335 23.42 -4.36 -7.78
CA ASP A 335 22.57 -5.20 -8.63
C ASP A 335 21.11 -4.78 -8.58
N LEU A 336 20.78 -3.68 -7.92
CA LEU A 336 19.43 -3.16 -7.82
C LEU A 336 19.12 -2.15 -8.93
N HIS A 337 17.84 -1.84 -9.03
CA HIS A 337 17.29 -0.81 -9.89
C HIS A 337 16.50 0.20 -9.06
N ILE A 338 16.40 1.43 -9.54
CA ILE A 338 15.62 2.50 -8.89
C ILE A 338 14.64 3.13 -9.87
N SER A 339 13.47 3.49 -9.38
CA SER A 339 12.47 4.23 -10.16
C SER A 339 11.73 5.25 -9.30
N LEU A 340 11.03 6.19 -9.95
CA LEU A 340 10.10 7.07 -9.26
C LEU A 340 8.73 6.39 -9.10
N ALA A 341 8.06 6.65 -7.97
CA ALA A 341 6.70 6.14 -7.71
C ALA A 341 5.65 6.76 -8.64
N THR A 342 5.87 8.01 -9.07
CA THR A 342 5.09 8.75 -10.06
C THR A 342 6.01 9.74 -10.79
N LYS A 343 5.50 10.39 -11.84
CA LYS A 343 6.28 11.39 -12.60
C LYS A 343 6.36 12.72 -11.84
N TYR A 344 7.42 12.93 -11.10
CA TYR A 344 7.67 14.14 -10.31
C TYR A 344 8.42 15.21 -11.14
N GLU A 345 7.74 15.87 -12.09
CA GLU A 345 8.39 16.92 -12.91
C GLU A 345 8.98 18.08 -12.09
N HIS A 346 8.41 18.39 -10.93
CA HIS A 346 8.92 19.42 -10.03
C HIS A 346 10.28 19.05 -9.40
N LEU A 347 10.67 17.78 -9.41
CA LEU A 347 11.97 17.31 -8.91
C LEU A 347 13.13 18.01 -9.63
N ARG A 348 12.98 18.30 -10.93
CA ARG A 348 13.96 19.06 -11.73
C ARG A 348 14.23 20.46 -11.16
N VAL A 349 13.21 21.07 -10.58
CA VAL A 349 13.32 22.41 -10.00
C VAL A 349 13.93 22.32 -8.60
N LEU A 350 13.51 21.34 -7.82
CA LEU A 350 14.00 21.13 -6.45
C LEU A 350 15.51 20.82 -6.41
N THR A 351 16.00 20.06 -7.38
CA THR A 351 17.40 19.58 -7.40
C THR A 351 18.33 20.46 -8.23
N LYS A 352 17.81 21.55 -8.83
CA LYS A 352 18.61 22.41 -9.71
C LYS A 352 19.81 23.03 -9.01
N GLY A 353 21.00 22.77 -9.54
CA GLY A 353 22.28 23.25 -8.98
C GLY A 353 22.82 22.37 -7.83
N LEU A 354 22.11 21.33 -7.41
CA LEU A 354 22.57 20.39 -6.39
C LEU A 354 23.36 19.23 -7.02
N ALA A 355 24.16 18.54 -6.21
CA ALA A 355 25.00 17.42 -6.67
C ALA A 355 24.18 16.27 -7.30
N MET A 356 22.94 16.08 -6.87
CA MET A 356 22.02 15.06 -7.35
C MET A 356 21.20 15.45 -8.61
N GLU A 357 21.37 16.68 -9.16
CA GLU A 357 20.55 17.19 -10.28
C GLU A 357 20.53 16.24 -11.49
N ARG A 358 21.68 15.70 -11.89
CA ARG A 358 21.79 14.80 -13.05
C ARG A 358 21.04 13.49 -12.81
N LEU A 359 21.17 12.92 -11.62
CA LEU A 359 20.45 11.69 -11.23
C LEU A 359 18.93 11.93 -11.18
N ALA A 360 18.50 13.03 -10.57
CA ALA A 360 17.09 13.42 -10.47
C ALA A 360 16.46 13.60 -11.86
N ASN A 361 17.14 14.31 -12.76
CA ASN A 361 16.68 14.50 -14.13
C ASN A 361 16.56 13.16 -14.89
N ALA A 362 17.54 12.27 -14.75
CA ALA A 362 17.53 10.97 -15.41
C ALA A 362 16.38 10.07 -14.87
N LEU A 363 16.09 10.12 -13.58
CA LEU A 363 14.95 9.40 -12.99
C LEU A 363 13.60 9.91 -13.54
N VAL A 364 13.44 11.24 -13.69
CA VAL A 364 12.23 11.82 -14.30
C VAL A 364 12.11 11.43 -15.78
N ASP A 365 13.22 11.42 -16.53
CA ASP A 365 13.23 11.02 -17.95
C ASP A 365 12.96 9.52 -18.15
N ALA A 366 13.46 8.67 -17.24
CA ALA A 366 13.26 7.24 -17.29
C ALA A 366 11.81 6.83 -16.95
N TYR A 367 11.10 7.62 -16.14
CA TYR A 367 9.75 7.27 -15.68
C TYR A 367 8.82 6.84 -16.83
N PRO A 368 8.05 5.75 -16.70
CA PRO A 368 7.90 4.88 -15.54
C PRO A 368 8.92 3.73 -15.42
N ASN A 369 9.91 3.65 -16.32
CA ASN A 369 10.97 2.65 -16.26
C ASN A 369 11.91 2.90 -15.07
N SER A 370 12.69 1.88 -14.70
CA SER A 370 13.76 1.99 -13.73
C SER A 370 15.11 2.28 -14.39
N LEU A 371 16.02 2.89 -13.63
CA LEU A 371 17.45 2.93 -13.91
C LEU A 371 18.15 1.81 -13.12
N SER A 372 19.14 1.15 -13.72
CA SER A 372 20.05 0.32 -12.95
C SER A 372 20.93 1.19 -12.06
N ILE A 373 21.36 0.68 -10.92
CA ILE A 373 22.32 1.38 -10.06
C ILE A 373 23.63 1.65 -10.80
N LYS A 374 24.03 0.79 -11.74
CA LYS A 374 25.19 1.00 -12.59
C LYS A 374 25.07 2.26 -13.47
N GLU A 375 23.88 2.49 -14.06
CA GLU A 375 23.59 3.71 -14.82
C GLU A 375 23.57 4.93 -13.90
N ALA A 376 22.93 4.80 -12.73
CA ALA A 376 22.83 5.87 -11.74
C ALA A 376 24.22 6.32 -11.21
N LEU A 377 25.16 5.39 -10.99
CA LEU A 377 26.54 5.68 -10.60
C LEU A 377 27.27 6.59 -11.61
N GLY A 378 26.96 6.47 -12.90
CA GLY A 378 27.52 7.33 -13.95
C GLY A 378 26.97 8.76 -13.94
N LEU A 379 25.97 9.04 -13.10
CA LEU A 379 25.28 10.34 -13.06
C LEU A 379 25.68 11.19 -11.84
N ILE A 380 26.46 10.66 -10.94
CA ILE A 380 26.98 11.40 -9.78
C ILE A 380 28.46 11.77 -9.99
N ASP A 381 28.83 12.99 -9.58
CA ASP A 381 30.19 13.50 -9.73
C ASP A 381 30.97 13.41 -8.40
N LYS A 382 30.27 13.47 -7.25
CA LYS A 382 30.84 13.44 -5.89
C LYS A 382 29.85 12.85 -4.92
N GLY A 383 30.36 12.34 -3.79
CA GLY A 383 29.55 11.76 -2.72
C GLY A 383 29.16 10.31 -2.98
N SER A 384 28.31 9.78 -2.11
CA SER A 384 27.74 8.44 -2.21
C SER A 384 26.47 8.46 -3.08
N LEU A 385 26.28 7.42 -3.87
CA LEU A 385 25.05 7.29 -4.68
C LEU A 385 23.83 7.11 -3.79
N SER A 386 23.93 6.29 -2.75
CA SER A 386 22.82 6.07 -1.82
C SER A 386 22.43 7.34 -1.07
N GLU A 387 23.40 8.17 -0.67
CA GLU A 387 23.11 9.49 -0.09
C GLU A 387 22.23 10.32 -1.02
N HIS A 388 22.63 10.47 -2.29
CA HIS A 388 21.83 11.23 -3.27
C HIS A 388 20.46 10.60 -3.55
N ILE A 389 20.33 9.27 -3.55
CA ILE A 389 19.05 8.59 -3.70
C ILE A 389 18.14 8.91 -2.50
N PHE A 390 18.67 8.87 -1.28
CA PHE A 390 17.91 9.17 -0.08
C PHE A 390 17.54 10.66 0.02
N ASP A 391 18.39 11.56 -0.42
CA ASP A 391 18.09 12.99 -0.52
C ASP A 391 16.94 13.25 -1.51
N ILE A 392 16.98 12.64 -2.71
CA ILE A 392 15.88 12.71 -3.68
C ILE A 392 14.60 12.14 -3.07
N ASN A 393 14.70 11.02 -2.38
CA ASN A 393 13.55 10.38 -1.75
C ASN A 393 12.94 11.27 -0.65
N SER A 394 13.77 11.93 0.15
CA SER A 394 13.35 12.89 1.17
C SER A 394 12.66 14.10 0.55
N ALA A 395 13.24 14.67 -0.51
CA ALA A 395 12.64 15.80 -1.24
C ALA A 395 11.27 15.45 -1.84
N LEU A 396 11.00 14.18 -2.12
CA LEU A 396 9.73 13.66 -2.65
C LEU A 396 8.80 13.10 -1.58
N ASN A 397 9.19 13.11 -0.32
CA ASN A 397 8.43 12.50 0.78
C ASN A 397 8.10 11.01 0.52
N GLY A 398 9.12 10.23 0.08
CA GLY A 398 8.97 8.80 -0.15
C GLY A 398 8.69 8.41 -1.61
N GLY A 399 9.22 9.13 -2.57
CA GLY A 399 8.93 8.95 -4.01
C GLY A 399 9.89 8.03 -4.79
N VAL A 400 10.93 7.46 -4.18
CA VAL A 400 11.88 6.55 -4.84
C VAL A 400 11.62 5.10 -4.44
N ASN A 401 11.63 4.18 -5.40
CA ASN A 401 11.48 2.75 -5.19
C ASN A 401 12.75 2.01 -5.60
N PHE A 402 13.19 1.04 -4.78
CA PHE A 402 14.19 0.06 -5.16
C PHE A 402 13.52 -1.22 -5.66
N HIS A 403 14.16 -1.87 -6.64
CA HIS A 403 13.69 -3.11 -7.26
C HIS A 403 14.84 -4.10 -7.41
N THR A 404 14.54 -5.39 -7.28
CA THR A 404 15.51 -6.45 -7.56
C THR A 404 15.69 -6.72 -9.06
N LYS A 405 14.74 -6.26 -9.89
CA LYS A 405 14.73 -6.40 -11.35
C LYS A 405 14.41 -5.09 -12.05
N ALA A 406 14.91 -4.96 -13.28
CA ALA A 406 14.55 -3.84 -14.14
C ALA A 406 13.04 -3.75 -14.35
N GLN A 407 12.49 -2.57 -14.12
CA GLN A 407 11.11 -2.24 -14.47
C GLN A 407 11.12 -1.63 -15.87
N LYS A 408 10.51 -2.30 -16.84
CA LYS A 408 10.44 -1.85 -18.24
C LYS A 408 9.01 -1.89 -18.74
N VAL A 409 8.53 -0.73 -19.14
CA VAL A 409 7.21 -0.59 -19.78
C VAL A 409 7.25 -1.12 -21.20
N LEU A 410 6.30 -1.98 -21.53
CA LEU A 410 6.00 -2.40 -22.87
C LEU A 410 4.69 -1.75 -23.34
N LYS A 411 4.60 -1.41 -24.64
CA LYS A 411 3.37 -0.91 -25.26
C LYS A 411 2.60 -2.04 -25.90
N TYR A 412 1.28 -1.88 -26.01
CA TYR A 412 0.49 -2.84 -26.77
C TYR A 412 0.77 -2.70 -28.28
N GLU A 413 1.31 -3.75 -28.86
CA GLU A 413 1.56 -3.86 -30.31
C GLU A 413 1.09 -5.25 -30.79
N VAL A 414 0.16 -5.27 -31.75
CA VAL A 414 -0.37 -6.51 -32.32
C VAL A 414 0.77 -7.36 -32.90
N GLY A 415 0.81 -8.63 -32.53
CA GLY A 415 1.87 -9.57 -32.94
C GLY A 415 3.18 -9.47 -32.18
N LYS A 416 3.30 -8.53 -31.21
CA LYS A 416 4.53 -8.36 -30.42
C LYS A 416 4.30 -8.42 -28.91
N THR A 417 3.21 -7.82 -28.42
CA THR A 417 2.92 -7.77 -26.98
C THR A 417 1.48 -8.12 -26.69
N ARG A 418 1.22 -8.58 -25.46
CA ARG A 418 -0.11 -8.87 -24.94
C ARG A 418 -0.21 -8.50 -23.46
N VAL A 419 -1.41 -8.44 -22.92
CA VAL A 419 -1.60 -8.44 -21.46
C VAL A 419 -1.00 -9.74 -20.91
N ILE A 420 -0.25 -9.60 -19.80
CA ILE A 420 0.46 -10.70 -19.13
C ILE A 420 -0.46 -11.91 -18.98
N ALA A 421 -0.08 -13.03 -19.60
CA ALA A 421 -0.94 -14.21 -19.75
C ALA A 421 -1.33 -14.84 -18.41
N SER A 422 -0.46 -14.79 -17.40
CA SER A 422 -0.72 -15.31 -16.06
C SER A 422 -1.88 -14.61 -15.36
N TYR A 423 -2.18 -13.34 -15.70
CA TYR A 423 -3.32 -12.60 -15.17
C TYR A 423 -4.67 -13.00 -15.75
N LYS A 424 -4.71 -13.71 -16.87
CA LYS A 424 -5.96 -14.00 -17.63
C LYS A 424 -7.03 -14.69 -16.78
N GLY A 425 -6.63 -15.64 -15.94
CA GLY A 425 -7.56 -16.33 -15.04
C GLY A 425 -8.20 -15.37 -14.03
N PHE A 426 -7.37 -14.58 -13.38
CA PHE A 426 -7.81 -13.61 -12.38
C PHE A 426 -8.69 -12.50 -13.00
N ILE A 427 -8.31 -11.96 -14.16
CA ILE A 427 -9.14 -10.99 -14.90
C ILE A 427 -10.53 -11.57 -15.22
N LYS A 428 -10.61 -12.85 -15.65
CA LYS A 428 -11.89 -13.51 -15.92
C LYS A 428 -12.74 -13.70 -14.67
N TYR A 429 -12.11 -13.97 -13.53
CA TYR A 429 -12.80 -14.04 -12.25
C TYR A 429 -13.40 -12.68 -11.89
N LEU A 430 -12.58 -11.62 -11.89
CA LEU A 430 -13.01 -10.25 -11.55
C LEU A 430 -14.11 -9.72 -12.48
N ALA A 431 -14.05 -10.05 -13.77
CA ALA A 431 -15.09 -9.68 -14.74
C ALA A 431 -16.49 -10.28 -14.43
N ARG A 432 -16.56 -11.29 -13.57
CA ARG A 432 -17.80 -11.99 -13.18
C ARG A 432 -18.16 -11.79 -11.72
N ASP A 433 -17.21 -11.32 -10.91
CA ASP A 433 -17.43 -11.10 -9.48
C ASP A 433 -18.37 -9.88 -9.27
N LYS A 434 -19.56 -10.17 -8.73
CA LYS A 434 -20.57 -9.14 -8.40
C LYS A 434 -20.39 -8.57 -6.99
N ASN A 435 -19.56 -9.19 -6.17
CA ASN A 435 -19.39 -8.78 -4.77
C ASN A 435 -18.32 -7.68 -4.63
N HIS A 436 -17.44 -7.53 -5.63
CA HIS A 436 -16.37 -6.52 -5.68
C HIS A 436 -15.50 -6.45 -4.40
N ILE A 437 -15.31 -7.60 -3.73
CA ILE A 437 -14.47 -7.67 -2.51
C ILE A 437 -12.99 -7.65 -2.89
N LEU A 438 -12.64 -8.31 -4.00
CA LEU A 438 -11.31 -8.27 -4.58
C LEU A 438 -11.27 -7.22 -5.70
N GLY A 439 -10.30 -6.31 -5.62
CA GLY A 439 -9.98 -5.38 -6.70
C GLY A 439 -8.93 -5.95 -7.65
N PHE A 440 -8.75 -5.30 -8.79
CA PHE A 440 -7.62 -5.61 -9.69
C PHE A 440 -6.31 -5.13 -9.07
N VAL A 441 -5.29 -5.94 -9.18
CA VAL A 441 -3.95 -5.64 -8.68
C VAL A 441 -2.94 -5.77 -9.80
N THR A 442 -2.13 -4.74 -9.98
CA THR A 442 -1.10 -4.66 -11.02
C THR A 442 0.13 -5.51 -10.67
N PRO A 443 1.02 -5.79 -11.64
CA PRO A 443 2.30 -6.46 -11.38
C PRO A 443 3.19 -5.75 -10.33
N GLN A 444 3.01 -4.44 -10.14
CA GLN A 444 3.71 -3.67 -9.12
C GLN A 444 3.03 -3.68 -7.74
N ASN A 445 2.08 -4.58 -7.53
CA ASN A 445 1.28 -4.69 -6.31
C ASN A 445 0.52 -3.39 -5.95
N LYS A 446 -0.02 -2.71 -6.97
CA LYS A 446 -0.87 -1.53 -6.82
C LYS A 446 -2.31 -1.89 -7.16
N SER A 447 -3.26 -1.47 -6.33
CA SER A 447 -4.69 -1.61 -6.66
C SER A 447 -5.09 -0.68 -7.80
N ALA A 448 -5.92 -1.19 -8.71
CA ALA A 448 -6.54 -0.41 -9.78
C ALA A 448 -8.05 -0.66 -9.79
N ASN A 449 -8.81 0.43 -9.96
CA ASN A 449 -10.26 0.36 -10.01
C ASN A 449 -10.71 0.19 -11.46
N PHE A 450 -11.21 -0.98 -11.81
CA PHE A 450 -11.73 -1.31 -13.12
C PHE A 450 -13.21 -1.67 -13.04
N CYS A 451 -13.97 -1.26 -14.07
CA CYS A 451 -15.33 -1.70 -14.26
C CYS A 451 -15.39 -2.99 -15.11
N GLU A 452 -16.58 -3.58 -15.25
CA GLU A 452 -16.76 -4.82 -16.03
C GLU A 452 -16.24 -4.70 -17.47
N LEU A 453 -16.44 -3.54 -18.12
CA LEU A 453 -15.95 -3.32 -19.48
C LEU A 453 -14.43 -3.21 -19.56
N ASP A 454 -13.77 -2.69 -18.52
CA ASP A 454 -12.31 -2.62 -18.47
C ASP A 454 -11.70 -4.02 -18.40
N TYR A 455 -12.28 -4.94 -17.64
CA TYR A 455 -11.83 -6.34 -17.61
C TYR A 455 -12.00 -7.02 -18.98
N GLU A 456 -13.12 -6.78 -19.67
CA GLU A 456 -13.31 -7.29 -21.03
C GLU A 456 -12.27 -6.71 -21.99
N PHE A 457 -11.98 -5.43 -21.88
CA PHE A 457 -10.95 -4.78 -22.67
C PHE A 457 -9.57 -5.41 -22.43
N LEU A 458 -9.18 -5.64 -21.15
CA LEU A 458 -7.95 -6.35 -20.80
C LEU A 458 -7.85 -7.72 -21.48
N LEU A 459 -8.95 -8.48 -21.52
CA LEU A 459 -8.97 -9.80 -22.16
C LEU A 459 -8.84 -9.74 -23.69
N LEU A 460 -9.21 -8.60 -24.32
CA LEU A 460 -9.09 -8.37 -25.75
C LEU A 460 -7.68 -7.94 -26.18
N LEU A 461 -6.85 -7.45 -25.25
CA LEU A 461 -5.45 -7.10 -25.49
C LEU A 461 -4.54 -8.36 -25.50
N ASP A 462 -4.91 -9.35 -26.31
CA ASP A 462 -4.32 -10.68 -26.35
C ASP A 462 -3.15 -10.83 -27.35
N GLY A 463 -2.70 -9.73 -27.93
CA GLY A 463 -1.67 -9.69 -28.96
C GLY A 463 -2.15 -10.02 -30.38
N LYS A 464 -3.40 -10.41 -30.55
CA LYS A 464 -3.99 -10.82 -31.85
C LYS A 464 -5.02 -9.84 -32.38
N ASN A 465 -5.78 -9.21 -31.48
CA ASN A 465 -6.81 -8.27 -31.85
C ASN A 465 -6.22 -6.94 -32.25
N THR A 466 -6.60 -6.45 -33.44
CA THR A 466 -6.35 -5.07 -33.84
C THR A 466 -7.25 -4.10 -33.05
N LYS A 467 -6.94 -2.81 -33.07
CA LYS A 467 -7.82 -1.78 -32.50
C LYS A 467 -9.25 -1.88 -33.03
N SER A 468 -9.42 -2.12 -34.33
CA SER A 468 -10.73 -2.29 -34.97
C SER A 468 -11.48 -3.49 -34.42
N ASP A 469 -10.80 -4.63 -34.20
CA ASP A 469 -11.39 -5.85 -33.64
C ASP A 469 -11.85 -5.60 -32.20
N ILE A 470 -11.03 -4.93 -31.40
CA ILE A 470 -11.34 -4.57 -30.01
C ILE A 470 -12.58 -3.69 -29.94
N VAL A 471 -12.61 -2.60 -30.71
CA VAL A 471 -13.75 -1.68 -30.76
C VAL A 471 -15.02 -2.42 -31.16
N LYS A 472 -14.96 -3.25 -32.23
CA LYS A 472 -16.11 -4.04 -32.68
C LYS A 472 -16.65 -4.95 -31.58
N LYS A 473 -15.79 -5.71 -30.89
CA LYS A 473 -16.18 -6.65 -29.83
C LYS A 473 -16.76 -5.95 -28.61
N LEU A 474 -16.23 -4.78 -28.22
CA LEU A 474 -16.76 -3.99 -27.09
C LEU A 474 -18.14 -3.41 -27.43
N VAL A 475 -18.36 -2.91 -28.67
CA VAL A 475 -19.67 -2.44 -29.14
C VAL A 475 -20.68 -3.59 -29.16
N GLU A 476 -20.31 -4.74 -29.71
CA GLU A 476 -21.18 -5.94 -29.74
C GLU A 476 -21.60 -6.36 -28.33
N LYS A 477 -20.67 -6.32 -27.35
CA LYS A 477 -20.98 -6.59 -25.94
C LYS A 477 -21.97 -5.57 -25.37
N CYS A 478 -21.73 -4.28 -25.57
CA CYS A 478 -22.62 -3.21 -25.09
C CYS A 478 -24.03 -3.38 -25.66
N GLN A 479 -24.16 -3.66 -26.96
CA GLN A 479 -25.48 -3.86 -27.60
C GLN A 479 -26.17 -5.11 -27.07
N LYS A 480 -25.45 -6.22 -26.91
CA LYS A 480 -25.98 -7.49 -26.39
C LYS A 480 -26.49 -7.37 -24.97
N GLN A 481 -25.84 -6.58 -24.13
CA GLN A 481 -26.17 -6.40 -22.72
C GLN A 481 -27.04 -5.15 -22.44
N GLY A 482 -27.36 -4.35 -23.47
CA GLY A 482 -28.14 -3.11 -23.30
C GLY A 482 -27.39 -2.02 -22.53
N ILE A 483 -26.03 -2.05 -22.54
CA ILE A 483 -25.19 -1.08 -21.81
C ILE A 483 -25.24 0.28 -22.52
N THR A 484 -25.59 1.31 -21.76
CA THR A 484 -25.43 2.71 -22.18
C THR A 484 -24.14 3.26 -21.55
N LEU A 485 -23.17 3.64 -22.39
CA LEU A 485 -21.96 4.30 -21.90
C LEU A 485 -22.26 5.74 -21.49
N LYS A 486 -21.61 6.20 -20.43
CA LYS A 486 -21.74 7.57 -19.93
C LYS A 486 -20.35 8.17 -19.70
N GLU A 487 -20.18 9.41 -20.13
CA GLU A 487 -18.95 10.19 -19.90
C GLU A 487 -19.35 11.53 -19.28
N GLU A 488 -18.68 11.95 -18.24
CA GLU A 488 -18.84 13.29 -17.69
C GLU A 488 -17.84 14.22 -18.37
N LYS A 489 -18.34 15.26 -19.02
CA LYS A 489 -17.52 16.27 -19.68
C LYS A 489 -18.07 17.66 -19.39
N ASP A 490 -17.24 18.53 -18.86
CA ASP A 490 -17.60 19.92 -18.50
C ASP A 490 -18.86 19.99 -17.60
N GLY A 491 -18.97 19.06 -16.62
CA GLY A 491 -20.12 18.97 -15.70
C GLY A 491 -21.41 18.45 -16.34
N LYS A 492 -21.36 17.92 -17.58
CA LYS A 492 -22.50 17.33 -18.29
C LYS A 492 -22.26 15.84 -18.53
N ILE A 493 -23.29 15.04 -18.32
CA ILE A 493 -23.27 13.61 -18.63
C ILE A 493 -23.67 13.40 -20.09
N ILE A 494 -22.72 12.91 -20.89
CA ILE A 494 -22.95 12.49 -22.27
C ILE A 494 -23.23 10.99 -22.27
N SER A 495 -24.26 10.57 -23.00
CA SER A 495 -24.66 9.16 -23.11
C SER A 495 -24.50 8.65 -24.53
N TYR A 496 -23.88 7.48 -24.70
CA TYR A 496 -23.64 6.82 -25.97
C TYR A 496 -24.47 5.52 -26.00
N LYS A 497 -25.55 5.52 -26.80
CA LYS A 497 -26.57 4.42 -26.84
C LYS A 497 -26.53 3.63 -28.15
N THR A 498 -26.33 4.33 -29.24
CA THR A 498 -26.35 3.71 -30.58
C THR A 498 -24.99 3.06 -30.90
N VAL A 499 -25.01 2.12 -31.84
CA VAL A 499 -23.76 1.46 -32.34
C VAL A 499 -22.75 2.49 -32.81
N ALA A 500 -23.17 3.49 -33.58
CA ALA A 500 -22.28 4.52 -34.11
C ALA A 500 -21.66 5.39 -33.01
N GLU A 501 -22.46 5.80 -32.02
CA GLU A 501 -21.98 6.57 -30.87
C GLU A 501 -20.97 5.76 -30.04
N GLN A 502 -21.28 4.51 -29.72
CA GLN A 502 -20.41 3.62 -28.97
C GLN A 502 -19.11 3.32 -29.73
N GLN A 503 -19.19 3.15 -31.06
CA GLN A 503 -18.00 2.98 -31.90
C GLN A 503 -17.11 4.21 -31.89
N ALA A 504 -17.68 5.41 -31.97
CA ALA A 504 -16.94 6.67 -31.87
C ALA A 504 -16.27 6.84 -30.49
N TYR A 505 -16.98 6.48 -29.41
CA TYR A 505 -16.44 6.49 -28.05
C TYR A 505 -15.24 5.53 -27.91
N PHE A 506 -15.42 4.25 -28.25
CA PHE A 506 -14.35 3.25 -28.09
C PHE A 506 -13.14 3.50 -29.01
N ASN A 507 -13.31 4.09 -30.20
CA ASN A 507 -12.19 4.48 -31.04
C ASN A 507 -11.21 5.46 -30.36
N LYS A 508 -11.69 6.25 -29.38
CA LYS A 508 -10.86 7.15 -28.56
C LYS A 508 -10.43 6.46 -27.27
N ALA A 509 -11.34 5.78 -26.58
CA ALA A 509 -11.10 5.19 -25.27
C ALA A 509 -10.04 4.08 -25.31
N VAL A 510 -9.98 3.27 -26.38
CA VAL A 510 -9.04 2.15 -26.52
C VAL A 510 -7.59 2.61 -26.40
N ASP A 511 -7.19 3.69 -27.07
CA ASP A 511 -5.80 4.17 -27.02
C ASP A 511 -5.46 4.74 -25.63
N ILE A 512 -6.40 5.48 -25.03
CA ILE A 512 -6.22 6.09 -23.70
C ILE A 512 -6.06 5.00 -22.64
N PHE A 513 -6.92 3.97 -22.68
CA PHE A 513 -6.90 2.88 -21.72
C PHE A 513 -5.66 1.99 -21.91
N ALA A 514 -5.31 1.64 -23.17
CA ALA A 514 -4.09 0.89 -23.45
C ALA A 514 -2.84 1.62 -22.95
N LYS A 515 -2.78 2.95 -23.14
CA LYS A 515 -1.69 3.77 -22.62
C LYS A 515 -1.67 3.80 -21.08
N GLY A 516 -2.82 3.88 -20.42
CA GLY A 516 -2.90 3.77 -18.95
C GLY A 516 -2.37 2.43 -18.43
N LEU A 517 -2.57 1.34 -19.17
CA LEU A 517 -2.05 0.02 -18.81
C LEU A 517 -0.52 -0.10 -18.96
N GLU A 518 0.12 0.75 -19.79
CA GLU A 518 1.57 0.83 -19.86
C GLU A 518 2.14 1.21 -18.48
N ASP A 519 1.57 2.24 -17.83
CA ASP A 519 2.01 2.70 -16.50
C ASP A 519 1.77 1.67 -15.39
N TYR A 520 0.93 0.66 -15.66
CA TYR A 520 0.67 -0.47 -14.77
C TYR A 520 1.53 -1.71 -15.10
N PHE A 521 2.44 -1.64 -16.07
CA PHE A 521 3.31 -2.76 -16.50
C PHE A 521 2.54 -4.02 -16.90
N MET A 522 1.38 -3.85 -17.52
CA MET A 522 0.45 -4.94 -17.82
C MET A 522 0.81 -5.74 -19.08
N PHE A 523 1.86 -5.38 -19.80
CA PHE A 523 2.21 -6.05 -21.06
C PHE A 523 3.48 -6.89 -20.96
N GLU A 524 3.46 -8.03 -21.64
CA GLU A 524 4.60 -8.91 -21.87
C GLU A 524 4.83 -9.11 -23.38
N GLU A 525 6.01 -9.57 -23.77
CA GLU A 525 6.29 -9.99 -25.15
C GLU A 525 5.46 -11.22 -25.51
N PHE A 526 4.96 -11.23 -26.77
CA PHE A 526 4.02 -12.28 -27.23
C PHE A 526 4.78 -13.48 -27.76
#